data_0353c9a40390426478c2c494b2ddc0a9
#
_entry.id   0353c9a40390426478c2c494b2ddc0a9
#
_cell.length_a   1.000
_cell.length_b   1.000
_cell.length_c   1.000
_cell.angle_alpha   90.00
_cell.angle_beta   90.00
_cell.angle_gamma   90.00
#
_symmetry.space_group_name_H-M   'P 1'
#
loop_
_entity.id
_entity.type
_entity.pdbx_description
1 polymer ?
#
loop_
_entity_poly.entity_id
_entity_poly.type
_entity_poly.pdbx_seq_one_letter_code
_entity_poly.pdbx_strand_id
1 'polypeptide(L)'
;MAVLPFEPTPFFSDKNRAFWTLQIAGWGGAFLLRAITSLVSGQDVSFIINLAIEGITGFSISLILSVVYHRVISDKPLIVWTSMLLVLITGVAIFTFIIAWVTSLTRSSFDGDFLSLFIGLFIWPLALLGAWSALYFAINYFLKVEEQADRLERLEAQATSAQLAMLRYQLNPHFLFNTLNSISTLVLLKQTEPANAMLTRLSSFLRHTLVTQPGGKVTVAQEVETLKLYLDIERMRFEERLQ
;
A
#
# COMPACT_ATOMS: atom_id res chain seq x y z
N MET A 1 -25.30 -10.39 -27.72
CA MET A 1 -24.93 -9.08 -27.13
C MET A 1 -23.53 -9.23 -26.58
N ALA A 2 -22.52 -8.69 -27.28
CA ALA A 2 -21.14 -8.70 -26.81
C ALA A 2 -21.00 -7.57 -25.79
N VAL A 3 -20.96 -7.90 -24.50
CA VAL A 3 -20.58 -6.97 -23.44
C VAL A 3 -19.07 -6.81 -23.55
N LEU A 4 -18.62 -5.66 -24.05
CA LEU A 4 -17.20 -5.30 -23.99
C LEU A 4 -16.80 -5.25 -22.52
N PRO A 5 -15.78 -6.00 -22.08
CA PRO A 5 -15.29 -5.93 -20.71
C PRO A 5 -14.48 -4.65 -20.53
N PHE A 6 -15.16 -3.53 -20.34
CA PHE A 6 -14.54 -2.31 -19.82
C PHE A 6 -14.49 -2.47 -18.31
N GLU A 7 -13.47 -3.14 -17.82
CA GLU A 7 -13.08 -2.98 -16.41
C GLU A 7 -12.42 -1.60 -16.32
N PRO A 8 -13.07 -0.62 -15.66
CA PRO A 8 -12.47 0.69 -15.46
C PRO A 8 -11.20 0.48 -14.62
N THR A 9 -10.04 0.65 -15.25
CA THR A 9 -8.78 0.67 -14.49
C THR A 9 -8.86 1.77 -13.46
N PRO A 10 -8.56 1.50 -12.17
CA PRO A 10 -8.62 2.52 -11.12
C PRO A 10 -7.79 3.74 -11.54
N PHE A 11 -8.34 4.94 -11.32
CA PHE A 11 -7.69 6.21 -11.75
C PHE A 11 -6.22 6.30 -11.31
N PHE A 12 -5.89 5.76 -10.13
CA PHE A 12 -4.55 5.76 -9.56
C PHE A 12 -3.70 4.53 -9.89
N SER A 13 -4.15 3.64 -10.78
CA SER A 13 -3.34 2.49 -11.23
C SER A 13 -2.05 2.93 -11.92
N ASP A 14 -2.09 4.07 -12.64
CA ASP A 14 -0.93 4.76 -13.19
C ASP A 14 -0.75 6.10 -12.45
N LYS A 15 0.14 6.10 -11.46
CA LYS A 15 0.45 7.28 -10.63
C LYS A 15 0.91 8.49 -11.45
N ASN A 16 1.65 8.25 -12.54
CA ASN A 16 2.15 9.31 -13.41
C ASN A 16 1.02 9.94 -14.22
N ARG A 17 0.18 9.13 -14.82
CA ARG A 17 -0.99 9.59 -15.57
C ARG A 17 -1.97 10.35 -14.67
N ALA A 18 -2.25 9.84 -13.48
CA ALA A 18 -3.10 10.50 -12.50
C ALA A 18 -2.54 11.87 -12.10
N PHE A 19 -1.23 11.95 -11.81
CA PHE A 19 -0.56 13.20 -11.47
C PHE A 19 -0.73 14.25 -12.58
N TRP A 20 -0.38 13.92 -13.82
CA TRP A 20 -0.48 14.87 -14.93
C TRP A 20 -1.92 15.27 -15.23
N THR A 21 -2.88 14.35 -15.13
CA THR A 21 -4.30 14.67 -15.31
C THR A 21 -4.78 15.67 -14.25
N LEU A 22 -4.47 15.46 -12.98
CA LEU A 22 -4.83 16.36 -11.89
C LEU A 22 -4.10 17.70 -12.01
N GLN A 23 -2.83 17.70 -12.40
CA GLN A 23 -2.02 18.90 -12.58
C GLN A 23 -2.62 19.80 -13.68
N ILE A 24 -2.89 19.24 -14.85
CA ILE A 24 -3.46 19.97 -15.98
C ILE A 24 -4.90 20.41 -15.69
N ALA A 25 -5.72 19.53 -15.14
CA ALA A 25 -7.11 19.85 -14.80
C ALA A 25 -7.20 20.92 -13.71
N GLY A 26 -6.35 20.83 -12.66
CA GLY A 26 -6.34 21.81 -11.57
C GLY A 26 -5.93 23.21 -12.03
N TRP A 27 -4.76 23.34 -12.66
CA TRP A 27 -4.28 24.64 -13.13
C TRP A 27 -5.07 25.17 -14.31
N GLY A 28 -5.48 24.30 -15.26
CA GLY A 28 -6.32 24.68 -16.38
C GLY A 28 -7.71 25.12 -15.93
N GLY A 29 -8.31 24.39 -14.98
CA GLY A 29 -9.60 24.75 -14.39
C GLY A 29 -9.57 26.08 -13.63
N ALA A 30 -8.53 26.31 -12.83
CA ALA A 30 -8.33 27.57 -12.12
C ALA A 30 -8.17 28.76 -13.09
N PHE A 31 -7.37 28.58 -14.15
CA PHE A 31 -7.19 29.57 -15.20
C PHE A 31 -8.53 29.88 -15.90
N LEU A 32 -9.25 28.86 -16.37
CA LEU A 32 -10.53 29.03 -17.07
C LEU A 32 -11.57 29.72 -16.17
N LEU A 33 -11.71 29.31 -14.92
CA LEU A 33 -12.64 29.93 -13.98
C LEU A 33 -12.36 31.42 -13.81
N ARG A 34 -11.09 31.79 -13.60
CA ARG A 34 -10.70 33.20 -13.43
C ARG A 34 -10.80 34.00 -14.76
N ALA A 35 -10.49 33.39 -15.89
CA ALA A 35 -10.65 34.03 -17.21
C ALA A 35 -12.12 34.35 -17.48
N ILE A 36 -13.04 33.39 -17.25
CA ILE A 36 -14.47 33.62 -17.41
C ILE A 36 -14.97 34.72 -16.46
N THR A 37 -14.57 34.67 -15.18
CA THR A 37 -14.97 35.68 -14.20
C THR A 37 -14.47 37.08 -14.59
N SER A 38 -13.25 37.17 -15.10
CA SER A 38 -12.66 38.43 -15.59
C SER A 38 -13.42 39.00 -16.79
N LEU A 39 -13.76 38.17 -17.77
CA LEU A 39 -14.51 38.60 -18.94
C LEU A 39 -15.93 39.07 -18.56
N VAL A 40 -16.61 38.37 -17.65
CA VAL A 40 -17.93 38.77 -17.14
C VAL A 40 -17.87 40.10 -16.37
N SER A 41 -16.76 40.33 -15.66
CA SER A 41 -16.53 41.59 -14.91
C SER A 41 -16.08 42.76 -15.77
N GLY A 42 -15.97 42.59 -17.11
CA GLY A 42 -15.55 43.63 -18.02
C GLY A 42 -14.09 44.07 -17.91
N GLN A 43 -13.23 43.19 -17.41
CA GLN A 43 -11.79 43.42 -17.30
C GLN A 43 -11.14 43.49 -18.69
N ASP A 44 -10.10 44.29 -18.82
CA ASP A 44 -9.36 44.44 -20.08
C ASP A 44 -8.59 43.19 -20.47
N VAL A 45 -8.32 43.00 -21.76
CA VAL A 45 -7.57 41.83 -22.28
C VAL A 45 -6.18 41.70 -21.67
N SER A 46 -5.56 42.81 -21.28
CA SER A 46 -4.27 42.85 -20.54
C SER A 46 -4.32 42.03 -19.24
N PHE A 47 -5.47 41.93 -18.59
CA PHE A 47 -5.66 41.12 -17.39
C PHE A 47 -5.54 39.60 -17.68
N ILE A 48 -5.99 39.14 -18.86
CA ILE A 48 -5.86 37.74 -19.28
C ILE A 48 -4.41 37.32 -19.43
N ILE A 49 -3.55 38.25 -19.93
CA ILE A 49 -2.12 38.00 -20.06
C ILE A 49 -1.49 37.81 -18.67
N ASN A 50 -1.82 38.68 -17.70
CA ASN A 50 -1.34 38.56 -16.33
C ASN A 50 -1.79 37.24 -15.70
N LEU A 51 -3.05 36.82 -15.95
CA LEU A 51 -3.61 35.56 -15.48
C LEU A 51 -2.89 34.36 -16.10
N ALA A 52 -2.49 34.41 -17.38
CA ALA A 52 -1.72 33.35 -18.04
C ALA A 52 -0.31 33.25 -17.42
N ILE A 53 0.35 34.36 -17.14
CA ILE A 53 1.66 34.38 -16.46
C ILE A 53 1.53 33.80 -15.05
N GLU A 54 0.48 34.15 -14.30
CA GLU A 54 0.18 33.59 -12.99
C GLU A 54 -0.02 32.06 -13.06
N GLY A 55 -0.83 31.57 -14.01
CA GLY A 55 -1.09 30.15 -14.21
C GLY A 55 0.18 29.36 -14.55
N ILE A 56 1.00 29.86 -15.48
CA ILE A 56 2.27 29.23 -15.88
C ILE A 56 3.25 29.22 -14.71
N THR A 57 3.36 30.31 -13.96
CA THR A 57 4.25 30.40 -12.79
C THR A 57 3.85 29.43 -11.71
N GLY A 58 2.56 29.40 -11.34
CA GLY A 58 2.06 28.46 -10.32
C GLY A 58 2.20 27.00 -10.74
N PHE A 59 1.90 26.69 -12.01
CA PHE A 59 2.12 25.36 -12.58
C PHE A 59 3.59 24.94 -12.47
N SER A 60 4.52 25.82 -12.88
CA SER A 60 5.96 25.53 -12.84
C SER A 60 6.48 25.34 -11.42
N ILE A 61 6.06 26.19 -10.49
CA ILE A 61 6.44 26.06 -9.06
C ILE A 61 5.86 24.75 -8.48
N SER A 62 4.61 24.42 -8.77
CA SER A 62 4.03 23.17 -8.28
C SER A 62 4.75 21.91 -8.80
N LEU A 63 5.31 21.94 -10.01
CA LEU A 63 6.18 20.87 -10.51
C LEU A 63 7.48 20.77 -9.71
N ILE A 64 8.13 21.91 -9.40
CA ILE A 64 9.33 21.91 -8.56
C ILE A 64 9.03 21.37 -7.17
N LEU A 65 7.92 21.82 -6.56
CA LEU A 65 7.44 21.30 -5.27
C LEU A 65 7.25 19.79 -5.34
N SER A 66 6.60 19.25 -6.39
CA SER A 66 6.36 17.81 -6.53
C SER A 66 7.65 16.99 -6.55
N VAL A 67 8.70 17.48 -7.23
CA VAL A 67 10.01 16.81 -7.29
C VAL A 67 10.67 16.74 -5.91
N VAL A 68 10.62 17.84 -5.15
CA VAL A 68 11.18 17.89 -3.80
C VAL A 68 10.37 17.00 -2.84
N TYR A 69 9.05 17.13 -2.87
CA TYR A 69 8.15 16.35 -2.02
C TYR A 69 8.29 14.85 -2.26
N HIS A 70 8.43 14.43 -3.52
CA HIS A 70 8.62 13.02 -3.88
C HIS A 70 9.90 12.44 -3.27
N ARG A 71 10.98 13.23 -3.16
CA ARG A 71 12.23 12.78 -2.55
C ARG A 71 12.14 12.62 -1.03
N VAL A 72 11.37 13.50 -0.39
CA VAL A 72 11.35 13.63 1.08
C VAL A 72 10.22 12.82 1.73
N ILE A 73 9.16 12.45 1.00
CA ILE A 73 7.95 11.79 1.53
C ILE A 73 8.21 10.47 2.26
N SER A 74 9.37 9.83 2.04
CA SER A 74 9.77 8.57 2.69
C SER A 74 10.69 8.77 3.89
N ASP A 75 11.09 10.01 4.19
CA ASP A 75 11.96 10.33 5.29
C ASP A 75 11.22 10.39 6.64
N LYS A 76 11.97 10.71 7.71
CA LYS A 76 11.39 10.89 9.05
C LYS A 76 10.38 12.06 9.03
N PRO A 77 9.26 11.94 9.77
CA PRO A 77 8.18 12.94 9.76
C PRO A 77 8.67 14.39 9.99
N LEU A 78 9.65 14.59 10.88
CA LEU A 78 10.20 15.91 11.16
C LEU A 78 10.87 16.51 9.90
N ILE A 79 11.63 15.70 9.15
CA ILE A 79 12.31 16.15 7.92
C ILE A 79 11.26 16.47 6.85
N VAL A 80 10.22 15.65 6.73
CA VAL A 80 9.13 15.88 5.77
C VAL A 80 8.44 17.21 6.05
N TRP A 81 8.02 17.47 7.29
CA TRP A 81 7.30 18.69 7.63
C TRP A 81 8.15 19.95 7.53
N THR A 82 9.41 19.90 7.98
CA THR A 82 10.32 21.05 7.91
C THR A 82 10.69 21.39 6.46
N SER A 83 11.03 20.39 5.64
CA SER A 83 11.34 20.60 4.23
C SER A 83 10.13 21.06 3.42
N MET A 84 8.95 20.46 3.67
CA MET A 84 7.69 20.89 3.08
C MET A 84 7.43 22.38 3.34
N LEU A 85 7.49 22.80 4.61
CA LEU A 85 7.24 24.19 5.00
C LEU A 85 8.23 25.16 4.36
N LEU A 86 9.52 24.83 4.41
CA LEU A 86 10.58 25.65 3.85
C LEU A 86 10.42 25.83 2.33
N VAL A 87 10.19 24.73 1.60
CA VAL A 87 10.07 24.76 0.14
C VAL A 87 8.76 25.42 -0.29
N LEU A 88 7.67 25.23 0.46
CA LEU A 88 6.40 25.90 0.23
C LEU A 88 6.52 27.41 0.40
N ILE A 89 7.10 27.89 1.52
CA ILE A 89 7.27 29.33 1.79
C ILE A 89 8.16 29.96 0.71
N THR A 90 9.24 29.28 0.33
CA THR A 90 10.14 29.74 -0.74
C THR A 90 9.39 29.81 -2.08
N GLY A 91 8.62 28.80 -2.43
CA GLY A 91 7.79 28.78 -3.65
C GLY A 91 6.75 29.90 -3.66
N VAL A 92 6.05 30.11 -2.53
CA VAL A 92 5.10 31.20 -2.37
C VAL A 92 5.76 32.58 -2.51
N ALA A 93 6.92 32.76 -1.90
CA ALA A 93 7.66 34.04 -1.99
C ALA A 93 8.08 34.35 -3.44
N ILE A 94 8.61 33.36 -4.17
CA ILE A 94 8.97 33.48 -5.59
C ILE A 94 7.73 33.78 -6.43
N PHE A 95 6.64 33.05 -6.21
CA PHE A 95 5.39 33.23 -6.94
C PHE A 95 4.84 34.63 -6.73
N THR A 96 4.75 35.08 -5.47
CA THR A 96 4.26 36.41 -5.11
C THR A 96 5.17 37.51 -5.71
N PHE A 97 6.47 37.31 -5.67
CA PHE A 97 7.44 38.28 -6.27
C PHE A 97 7.17 38.45 -7.77
N ILE A 98 7.04 37.34 -8.52
CA ILE A 98 6.78 37.38 -9.96
C ILE A 98 5.47 38.09 -10.26
N ILE A 99 4.38 37.77 -9.54
CA ILE A 99 3.08 38.40 -9.73
C ILE A 99 3.15 39.91 -9.39
N ALA A 100 3.77 40.28 -8.27
CA ALA A 100 3.91 41.66 -7.86
C ALA A 100 4.72 42.45 -8.88
N TRP A 101 5.81 41.87 -9.40
CA TRP A 101 6.63 42.47 -10.43
C TRP A 101 5.83 42.71 -11.73
N VAL A 102 5.14 41.69 -12.24
CA VAL A 102 4.30 41.80 -13.43
C VAL A 102 3.19 42.82 -13.24
N THR A 103 2.53 42.80 -12.09
CA THR A 103 1.45 43.77 -11.76
C THR A 103 1.99 45.21 -11.70
N SER A 104 3.18 45.44 -11.17
CA SER A 104 3.80 46.77 -11.11
C SER A 104 4.13 47.33 -12.50
N LEU A 105 4.47 46.46 -13.47
CA LEU A 105 4.77 46.87 -14.85
C LEU A 105 3.50 47.12 -15.69
N THR A 106 2.42 46.35 -15.42
CA THR A 106 1.21 46.38 -16.26
C THR A 106 0.16 47.41 -15.76
N ARG A 107 0.22 47.79 -14.51
CA ARG A 107 -0.73 48.72 -13.90
C ARG A 107 -0.16 50.16 -13.93
N SER A 108 -0.50 50.91 -14.97
CA SER A 108 0.01 52.26 -15.25
C SER A 108 -0.30 53.32 -14.16
N SER A 109 -1.19 53.01 -13.21
CA SER A 109 -1.60 53.88 -12.09
C SER A 109 -1.17 53.32 -10.71
N PHE A 110 -0.13 52.48 -10.66
CA PHE A 110 0.37 52.01 -9.38
C PHE A 110 1.39 53.01 -8.81
N ASP A 111 0.92 53.86 -7.90
CA ASP A 111 1.71 54.85 -7.16
C ASP A 111 2.17 54.37 -5.77
N GLY A 112 2.01 53.05 -5.50
CA GLY A 112 2.27 52.43 -4.20
C GLY A 112 3.67 51.84 -4.08
N ASP A 113 4.08 51.60 -2.84
CA ASP A 113 5.32 50.87 -2.54
C ASP A 113 5.22 49.40 -2.96
N PHE A 114 6.28 48.87 -3.64
CA PHE A 114 6.36 47.48 -4.08
C PHE A 114 6.16 46.49 -2.93
N LEU A 115 6.66 46.83 -1.72
CA LEU A 115 6.53 45.96 -0.55
C LEU A 115 5.04 45.80 -0.13
N SER A 116 4.27 46.90 -0.20
CA SER A 116 2.84 46.84 0.11
C SER A 116 2.06 45.97 -0.89
N LEU A 117 2.43 46.04 -2.17
CA LEU A 117 1.87 45.17 -3.22
C LEU A 117 2.24 43.69 -3.01
N PHE A 118 3.50 43.42 -2.70
CA PHE A 118 3.98 42.09 -2.40
C PHE A 118 3.23 41.47 -1.21
N ILE A 119 3.10 42.20 -0.10
CA ILE A 119 2.36 41.72 1.09
C ILE A 119 0.87 41.50 0.77
N GLY A 120 0.26 42.40 0.02
CA GLY A 120 -1.15 42.30 -0.35
C GLY A 120 -1.45 41.12 -1.26
N LEU A 121 -0.52 40.72 -2.11
CA LEU A 121 -0.67 39.60 -3.03
C LEU A 121 -0.25 38.25 -2.42
N PHE A 122 0.39 38.23 -1.24
CA PHE A 122 0.96 37.00 -0.65
C PHE A 122 -0.03 35.93 -0.31
N ILE A 123 -1.22 36.31 0.14
CA ILE A 123 -2.24 35.37 0.63
C ILE A 123 -2.74 34.43 -0.48
N TRP A 124 -2.90 34.93 -1.69
CA TRP A 124 -3.43 34.15 -2.81
C TRP A 124 -2.51 32.99 -3.25
N PRO A 125 -1.22 33.22 -3.57
CA PRO A 125 -0.28 32.15 -3.84
C PRO A 125 -0.11 31.16 -2.68
N LEU A 126 -0.14 31.68 -1.44
CA LEU A 126 -0.08 30.81 -0.25
C LEU A 126 -1.28 29.85 -0.17
N ALA A 127 -2.50 30.37 -0.38
CA ALA A 127 -3.68 29.53 -0.38
C ALA A 127 -3.66 28.49 -1.53
N LEU A 128 -3.28 28.92 -2.73
CA LEU A 128 -3.27 28.06 -3.92
C LEU A 128 -2.21 26.96 -3.84
N LEU A 129 -0.95 27.32 -3.58
CA LEU A 129 0.14 26.34 -3.42
C LEU A 129 -0.01 25.51 -2.14
N GLY A 130 -0.57 26.09 -1.07
CA GLY A 130 -0.87 25.37 0.15
C GLY A 130 -1.94 24.30 -0.05
N ALA A 131 -3.05 24.65 -0.71
CA ALA A 131 -4.09 23.68 -1.05
C ALA A 131 -3.56 22.59 -2.00
N TRP A 132 -2.76 22.98 -3.02
CA TRP A 132 -2.11 22.03 -3.92
C TRP A 132 -1.18 21.08 -3.15
N SER A 133 -0.36 21.61 -2.26
CA SER A 133 0.57 20.80 -1.44
C SER A 133 -0.19 19.85 -0.52
N ALA A 134 -1.25 20.32 0.13
CA ALA A 134 -2.10 19.48 0.98
C ALA A 134 -2.72 18.34 0.18
N LEU A 135 -3.25 18.62 -1.01
CA LEU A 135 -3.83 17.60 -1.90
C LEU A 135 -2.76 16.60 -2.37
N TYR A 136 -1.57 17.09 -2.74
CA TYR A 136 -0.45 16.24 -3.14
C TYR A 136 -0.08 15.24 -2.04
N PHE A 137 0.10 15.71 -0.80
CA PHE A 137 0.42 14.84 0.32
C PHE A 137 -0.73 13.89 0.67
N ALA A 138 -1.98 14.38 0.67
CA ALA A 138 -3.15 13.55 0.95
C ALA A 138 -3.26 12.36 -0.02
N ILE A 139 -3.12 12.61 -1.33
CA ILE A 139 -3.18 11.57 -2.36
C ILE A 139 -2.01 10.58 -2.20
N ASN A 140 -0.77 11.08 -2.10
CA ASN A 140 0.39 10.20 -2.00
C ASN A 140 0.42 9.38 -0.70
N TYR A 141 -0.06 9.98 0.41
CA TYR A 141 -0.16 9.26 1.67
C TYR A 141 -1.26 8.19 1.63
N PHE A 142 -2.41 8.51 1.05
CA PHE A 142 -3.50 7.54 0.84
C PHE A 142 -3.02 6.33 0.02
N LEU A 143 -2.37 6.58 -1.12
CA LEU A 143 -1.82 5.52 -1.97
C LEU A 143 -0.75 4.67 -1.25
N LYS A 144 0.05 5.29 -0.39
CA LYS A 144 1.04 4.57 0.42
C LYS A 144 0.39 3.67 1.47
N VAL A 145 -0.67 4.15 2.12
CA VAL A 145 -1.43 3.35 3.09
C VAL A 145 -2.11 2.16 2.41
N GLU A 146 -2.72 2.36 1.24
CA GLU A 146 -3.34 1.31 0.44
C GLU A 146 -2.31 0.24 0.03
N GLU A 147 -1.15 0.65 -0.49
CA GLU A 147 -0.05 -0.27 -0.85
C GLU A 147 0.47 -1.06 0.37
N GLN A 148 0.52 -0.45 1.56
CA GLN A 148 0.90 -1.13 2.79
C GLN A 148 -0.16 -2.14 3.24
N ALA A 149 -1.44 -1.81 3.12
CA ALA A 149 -2.55 -2.71 3.44
C ALA A 149 -2.52 -3.95 2.56
N ASP A 150 -2.39 -3.79 1.24
CA ASP A 150 -2.25 -4.90 0.28
C ASP A 150 -1.03 -5.79 0.58
N ARG A 151 0.08 -5.16 0.95
CA ARG A 151 1.29 -5.90 1.32
C ARG A 151 1.09 -6.73 2.58
N LEU A 152 0.44 -6.18 3.60
CA LEU A 152 0.13 -6.90 4.83
C LEU A 152 -0.78 -8.10 4.56
N GLU A 153 -1.84 -7.92 3.78
CA GLU A 153 -2.75 -9.01 3.40
C GLU A 153 -2.01 -10.16 2.69
N ARG A 154 -1.12 -9.84 1.75
CA ARG A 154 -0.29 -10.85 1.06
C ARG A 154 0.64 -11.58 2.03
N LEU A 155 1.26 -10.87 2.97
CA LEU A 155 2.13 -11.48 3.97
C LEU A 155 1.36 -12.40 4.92
N GLU A 156 0.16 -12.02 5.34
CA GLU A 156 -0.72 -12.85 6.16
C GLU A 156 -1.16 -14.13 5.42
N ALA A 157 -1.53 -14.00 4.14
CA ALA A 157 -1.87 -15.15 3.31
C ALA A 157 -0.68 -16.12 3.13
N GLN A 158 0.53 -15.57 2.92
CA GLN A 158 1.74 -16.38 2.83
C GLN A 158 2.08 -17.07 4.16
N ALA A 159 1.96 -16.35 5.28
CA ALA A 159 2.19 -16.91 6.61
C ALA A 159 1.21 -18.06 6.91
N THR A 160 -0.08 -17.86 6.61
CA THR A 160 -1.12 -18.89 6.77
C THR A 160 -0.83 -20.11 5.89
N SER A 161 -0.46 -19.90 4.63
CA SER A 161 -0.08 -20.97 3.71
C SER A 161 1.14 -21.76 4.19
N ALA A 162 2.16 -21.05 4.69
CA ALA A 162 3.35 -21.68 5.26
C ALA A 162 3.02 -22.50 6.52
N GLN A 163 2.16 -21.99 7.40
CA GLN A 163 1.69 -22.72 8.57
C GLN A 163 0.93 -23.99 8.20
N LEU A 164 0.03 -23.91 7.20
CA LEU A 164 -0.70 -25.09 6.70
C LEU A 164 0.24 -26.12 6.06
N ALA A 165 1.25 -25.67 5.30
CA ALA A 165 2.27 -26.55 4.74
C ALA A 165 3.08 -27.23 5.85
N MET A 166 3.51 -26.50 6.87
CA MET A 166 4.24 -27.04 8.02
C MET A 166 3.39 -28.09 8.76
N LEU A 167 2.10 -27.82 8.99
CA LEU A 167 1.19 -28.77 9.62
C LEU A 167 1.03 -30.06 8.79
N ARG A 168 0.96 -29.93 7.46
CA ARG A 168 0.92 -31.10 6.54
C ARG A 168 2.20 -31.92 6.61
N TYR A 169 3.37 -31.28 6.72
CA TYR A 169 4.66 -31.99 6.84
C TYR A 169 4.80 -32.72 8.18
N GLN A 170 4.25 -32.18 9.27
CA GLN A 170 4.27 -32.85 10.58
C GLN A 170 3.53 -34.19 10.58
N LEU A 171 2.51 -34.35 9.74
CA LEU A 171 1.71 -35.58 9.67
C LEU A 171 2.35 -36.70 8.85
N ASN A 172 3.51 -36.52 8.23
CA ASN A 172 4.13 -37.49 7.32
C ASN A 172 3.10 -38.26 6.46
N PRO A 173 2.64 -37.72 5.33
CA PRO A 173 1.52 -38.31 4.56
C PRO A 173 1.81 -39.76 4.14
N HIS A 174 3.08 -40.05 3.83
CA HIS A 174 3.51 -41.37 3.44
C HIS A 174 3.30 -42.40 4.57
N PHE A 175 3.63 -42.05 5.81
CA PHE A 175 3.36 -42.90 6.96
C PHE A 175 1.86 -43.16 7.12
N LEU A 176 1.00 -42.14 7.03
CA LEU A 176 -0.45 -42.26 7.14
C LEU A 176 -1.01 -43.17 6.05
N PHE A 177 -0.67 -42.95 4.78
CA PHE A 177 -1.15 -43.80 3.68
C PHE A 177 -0.72 -45.25 3.84
N ASN A 178 0.52 -45.50 4.22
CA ASN A 178 1.03 -46.83 4.42
C ASN A 178 0.35 -47.54 5.59
N THR A 179 0.11 -46.84 6.69
CA THR A 179 -0.60 -47.41 7.84
C THR A 179 -2.05 -47.71 7.50
N LEU A 180 -2.77 -46.84 6.79
CA LEU A 180 -4.13 -47.07 6.33
C LEU A 180 -4.22 -48.27 5.35
N ASN A 181 -3.25 -48.39 4.43
CA ASN A 181 -3.15 -49.52 3.52
C ASN A 181 -2.94 -50.85 4.29
N SER A 182 -2.10 -50.85 5.32
CA SER A 182 -1.89 -52.01 6.18
C SER A 182 -3.15 -52.39 6.93
N ILE A 183 -3.90 -51.44 7.51
CA ILE A 183 -5.18 -51.68 8.15
C ILE A 183 -6.17 -52.27 7.14
N SER A 184 -6.27 -51.72 5.93
CA SER A 184 -7.13 -52.23 4.86
C SER A 184 -6.80 -53.68 4.52
N THR A 185 -5.51 -54.01 4.41
CA THR A 185 -5.04 -55.38 4.15
C THR A 185 -5.44 -56.35 5.27
N LEU A 186 -5.27 -55.95 6.54
CA LEU A 186 -5.68 -56.77 7.71
C LEU A 186 -7.18 -57.02 7.70
N VAL A 187 -8.00 -56.03 7.33
CA VAL A 187 -9.47 -56.19 7.21
C VAL A 187 -9.82 -57.15 6.09
N LEU A 188 -9.18 -57.08 4.93
CA LEU A 188 -9.38 -58.00 3.80
C LEU A 188 -9.02 -59.43 4.18
N LEU A 189 -7.98 -59.61 4.99
CA LEU A 189 -7.55 -60.91 5.51
C LEU A 189 -8.41 -61.41 6.69
N LYS A 190 -9.47 -60.66 7.06
CA LYS A 190 -10.37 -60.95 8.21
C LYS A 190 -9.63 -60.95 9.57
N GLN A 191 -8.49 -60.28 9.66
CA GLN A 191 -7.71 -60.11 10.89
C GLN A 191 -8.21 -58.85 11.64
N THR A 192 -9.42 -58.94 12.20
CA THR A 192 -10.14 -57.81 12.77
C THR A 192 -9.46 -57.24 14.03
N GLU A 193 -8.92 -58.12 14.89
CA GLU A 193 -8.26 -57.67 16.13
C GLU A 193 -6.97 -56.87 15.87
N PRO A 194 -6.01 -57.35 15.02
CA PRO A 194 -4.83 -56.54 14.64
C PRO A 194 -5.19 -55.24 13.93
N ALA A 195 -6.23 -55.25 13.06
CA ALA A 195 -6.69 -54.03 12.39
C ALA A 195 -7.19 -52.96 13.38
N ASN A 196 -8.01 -53.37 14.38
CA ASN A 196 -8.50 -52.47 15.43
C ASN A 196 -7.36 -51.95 16.33
N ALA A 197 -6.42 -52.83 16.69
CA ALA A 197 -5.25 -52.44 17.48
C ALA A 197 -4.40 -51.36 16.74
N MET A 198 -4.17 -51.55 15.44
CA MET A 198 -3.42 -50.58 14.62
C MET A 198 -4.18 -49.26 14.47
N LEU A 199 -5.50 -49.29 14.26
CA LEU A 199 -6.34 -48.09 14.18
C LEU A 199 -6.35 -47.31 15.48
N THR A 200 -6.41 -47.99 16.64
CA THR A 200 -6.35 -47.34 17.95
C THR A 200 -5.02 -46.65 18.18
N ARG A 201 -3.89 -47.26 17.82
CA ARG A 201 -2.55 -46.65 17.93
C ARG A 201 -2.37 -45.47 16.99
N LEU A 202 -2.86 -45.60 15.74
CA LEU A 202 -2.85 -44.49 14.80
C LEU A 202 -3.65 -43.29 15.32
N SER A 203 -4.84 -43.54 15.88
CA SER A 203 -5.66 -42.47 16.48
C SER A 203 -4.97 -41.77 17.65
N SER A 204 -4.28 -42.54 18.51
CA SER A 204 -3.52 -42.03 19.63
C SER A 204 -2.31 -41.18 19.15
N PHE A 205 -1.56 -41.70 18.17
CA PHE A 205 -0.44 -40.95 17.54
C PHE A 205 -0.91 -39.61 16.94
N LEU A 206 -1.98 -39.62 16.15
CA LEU A 206 -2.54 -38.41 15.54
C LEU A 206 -2.99 -37.40 16.59
N ARG A 207 -3.64 -37.87 17.65
CA ARG A 207 -4.06 -37.00 18.76
C ARG A 207 -2.88 -36.32 19.43
N HIS A 208 -1.78 -37.04 19.73
CA HIS A 208 -0.56 -36.46 20.31
C HIS A 208 0.10 -35.48 19.38
N THR A 209 0.19 -35.80 18.08
CA THR A 209 0.86 -34.94 17.09
C THR A 209 0.06 -33.67 16.77
N LEU A 210 -1.28 -33.72 16.74
CA LEU A 210 -2.14 -32.59 16.35
C LEU A 210 -2.52 -31.66 17.51
N VAL A 211 -2.51 -32.14 18.77
CA VAL A 211 -2.87 -31.32 19.94
C VAL A 211 -1.68 -30.44 20.37
N THR A 212 -0.47 -30.82 20.04
CA THR A 212 0.72 -30.02 20.37
C THR A 212 0.77 -28.79 19.45
N GLN A 213 0.68 -27.60 20.03
CA GLN A 213 0.76 -26.34 19.26
C GLN A 213 2.11 -26.25 18.54
N PRO A 214 2.15 -25.83 17.25
CA PRO A 214 3.39 -25.59 16.53
C PRO A 214 4.25 -24.56 17.27
N GLY A 215 5.49 -24.93 17.63
CA GLY A 215 6.40 -24.08 18.39
C GLY A 215 6.23 -24.14 19.92
N GLY A 216 5.29 -24.93 20.45
CA GLY A 216 5.16 -25.20 21.88
C GLY A 216 6.36 -25.99 22.40
N LYS A 217 6.78 -25.71 23.65
CA LYS A 217 7.79 -26.54 24.32
C LYS A 217 7.14 -27.84 24.77
N VAL A 218 7.67 -28.96 24.30
CA VAL A 218 7.30 -30.30 24.74
C VAL A 218 8.38 -30.86 25.66
N THR A 219 7.99 -31.71 26.61
CA THR A 219 8.97 -32.40 27.46
C THR A 219 9.59 -33.56 26.70
N VAL A 220 10.81 -33.94 27.06
CA VAL A 220 11.48 -35.12 26.51
C VAL A 220 10.63 -36.38 26.70
N ALA A 221 9.92 -36.48 27.82
CA ALA A 221 9.02 -37.60 28.11
C ALA A 221 7.87 -37.69 27.08
N GLN A 222 7.25 -36.57 26.74
CA GLN A 222 6.18 -36.52 25.73
C GLN A 222 6.69 -36.90 24.33
N GLU A 223 7.87 -36.44 23.96
CA GLU A 223 8.48 -36.77 22.66
C GLU A 223 8.81 -38.28 22.59
N VAL A 224 9.35 -38.84 23.63
CA VAL A 224 9.60 -40.31 23.75
C VAL A 224 8.30 -41.11 23.65
N GLU A 225 7.22 -40.65 24.24
CA GLU A 225 5.91 -41.30 24.16
C GLU A 225 5.36 -41.27 22.72
N THR A 226 5.46 -40.14 22.04
CA THR A 226 5.06 -40.03 20.62
C THR A 226 5.91 -40.93 19.73
N LEU A 227 7.21 -41.03 19.97
CA LEU A 227 8.12 -41.88 19.24
C LEU A 227 7.78 -43.36 19.48
N LYS A 228 7.42 -43.78 20.69
CA LYS A 228 6.99 -45.16 21.01
C LYS A 228 5.72 -45.50 20.21
N LEU A 229 4.71 -44.63 20.19
CA LEU A 229 3.49 -44.82 19.40
C LEU A 229 3.80 -45.00 17.90
N TYR A 230 4.69 -44.20 17.36
CA TYR A 230 5.17 -44.33 15.98
C TYR A 230 5.83 -45.69 15.72
N LEU A 231 6.79 -46.07 16.55
CA LEU A 231 7.50 -47.35 16.41
C LEU A 231 6.59 -48.56 16.60
N ASP A 232 5.60 -48.49 17.47
CA ASP A 232 4.63 -49.57 17.66
C ASP A 232 3.77 -49.81 16.41
N ILE A 233 3.37 -48.73 15.71
CA ILE A 233 2.66 -48.84 14.43
C ILE A 233 3.58 -49.48 13.37
N GLU A 234 4.83 -49.01 13.27
CA GLU A 234 5.82 -49.52 12.31
C GLU A 234 6.12 -51.03 12.58
N ARG A 235 6.24 -51.45 13.84
CA ARG A 235 6.42 -52.84 14.21
C ARG A 235 5.24 -53.73 13.76
N MET A 236 4.02 -53.25 13.92
CA MET A 236 2.84 -54.00 13.44
C MET A 236 2.79 -54.08 11.91
N ARG A 237 3.42 -53.11 11.20
CA ARG A 237 3.45 -53.08 9.74
C ARG A 237 4.54 -54.00 9.16
N PHE A 238 5.69 -54.05 9.79
CA PHE A 238 6.87 -54.76 9.27
C PHE A 238 7.14 -56.10 9.94
N GLU A 239 6.32 -56.46 10.96
CA GLU A 239 6.44 -57.72 11.73
C GLU A 239 7.90 -58.02 12.17
N GLU A 240 8.48 -59.12 11.72
CA GLU A 240 9.83 -59.56 12.13
C GLU A 240 10.98 -58.75 11.53
N ARG A 241 10.74 -57.78 10.63
CA ARG A 241 11.82 -56.98 10.00
C ARG A 241 12.30 -55.82 10.86
N LEU A 242 11.59 -55.48 11.92
CA LEU A 242 12.00 -54.44 12.88
C LEU A 242 12.38 -55.12 14.21
N GLN A 243 13.61 -55.60 14.28
CA GLN A 243 14.25 -56.02 15.52
C GLN A 243 15.10 -54.95 16.13
#